data_904cfc398cc41a1f9d57f8635a7b6cf7
#
_entry.id   904cfc398cc41a1f9d57f8635a7b6cf7
#
_cell.length_a   1.000
_cell.length_b   1.000
_cell.length_c   1.000
_cell.angle_alpha   90.00
_cell.angle_beta   90.00
_cell.angle_gamma   90.00
#
_symmetry.space_group_name_H-M   'P 1'
#
loop_
_entity.id
_entity.type
_entity.pdbx_description
1 polymer ?
#
loop_
_entity_poly.entity_id
_entity_poly.type
_entity_poly.pdbx_seq_one_letter_code
_entity_poly.pdbx_strand_id
1 'polypeptide(L)'
;MKALSVVTAGLLALSASAFAQSKTSVVLVHGAFADGSSWNKVITLLQKQHAEVIAVQLPLTSLNDDVAATKRAIARAQGDVVLVGHSWSGTVISEAGNDARVKSLVYVAAFAPDAGQSTADLAGSYPAPPGSAGIAKTADGYLY
;
A
#
# COMPACT_ATOMS: atom_id res chain seq x y z
N MET A 1 18.71 43.45 63.05
CA MET A 1 19.12 42.90 61.73
C MET A 1 18.21 41.76 61.44
N LYS A 2 17.27 41.95 60.45
CA LYS A 2 16.31 40.93 60.05
C LYS A 2 16.80 40.32 58.69
N ALA A 3 17.08 39.02 58.68
CA ALA A 3 17.47 38.29 57.48
C ALA A 3 16.26 38.00 56.64
N LEU A 4 16.34 38.38 55.37
CA LEU A 4 15.29 38.14 54.36
C LEU A 4 15.65 36.84 53.61
N SER A 5 14.87 35.77 53.83
CA SER A 5 15.02 34.51 53.13
C SER A 5 14.31 34.59 51.77
N VAL A 6 15.07 34.55 50.68
CA VAL A 6 14.56 34.43 49.31
C VAL A 6 14.32 32.96 49.00
N VAL A 7 13.06 32.56 48.84
CA VAL A 7 12.66 31.23 48.34
C VAL A 7 12.60 31.29 46.84
N THR A 8 13.55 30.69 46.18
CA THR A 8 13.54 30.54 44.70
C THR A 8 12.69 29.35 44.34
N ALA A 9 11.48 29.60 43.84
CA ALA A 9 10.62 28.55 43.27
C ALA A 9 11.15 28.18 41.88
N GLY A 10 11.78 27.00 41.77
CA GLY A 10 12.16 26.43 40.49
C GLY A 10 10.93 25.88 39.75
N LEU A 11 10.56 26.49 38.62
CA LEU A 11 9.58 25.96 37.71
C LEU A 11 10.19 24.78 36.94
N LEU A 12 9.85 23.54 37.28
CA LEU A 12 10.10 22.37 36.42
C LEU A 12 9.12 22.42 35.25
N ALA A 13 9.60 22.86 34.09
CA ALA A 13 8.88 22.69 32.85
C ALA A 13 8.92 21.18 32.45
N LEU A 14 7.85 20.44 32.70
CA LEU A 14 7.67 19.11 32.09
C LEU A 14 7.46 19.32 30.60
N SER A 15 8.51 19.07 29.81
CA SER A 15 8.40 18.93 28.36
C SER A 15 7.64 17.66 28.10
N ALA A 16 6.33 17.76 27.89
CA ALA A 16 5.53 16.69 27.33
C ALA A 16 5.99 16.49 25.88
N SER A 17 6.90 15.53 25.67
CA SER A 17 7.19 15.02 24.33
C SER A 17 5.90 14.39 23.81
N ALA A 18 5.13 15.14 23.04
CA ALA A 18 4.05 14.58 22.26
C ALA A 18 4.70 13.58 21.29
N PHE A 19 4.58 12.31 21.60
CA PHE A 19 4.87 11.25 20.63
C PHE A 19 3.90 11.50 19.46
N ALA A 20 4.41 12.14 18.41
CA ALA A 20 3.67 12.25 17.16
C ALA A 20 3.40 10.81 16.70
N GLN A 21 2.16 10.37 16.83
CA GLN A 21 1.73 9.09 16.31
C GLN A 21 2.09 9.07 14.84
N SER A 22 2.97 8.15 14.43
CA SER A 22 3.41 8.06 13.05
C SER A 22 2.17 7.84 12.19
N LYS A 23 1.92 8.77 11.27
CA LYS A 23 0.80 8.62 10.35
C LYS A 23 1.02 7.36 9.54
N THR A 24 -0.01 6.56 9.38
CA THR A 24 0.01 5.38 8.52
C THR A 24 -0.88 5.66 7.32
N SER A 25 -0.34 5.50 6.13
CA SER A 25 -1.08 5.63 4.88
C SER A 25 -1.41 4.25 4.32
N VAL A 26 -2.58 4.11 3.72
CA VAL A 26 -2.99 2.90 3.00
C VAL A 26 -2.89 3.17 1.51
N VAL A 27 -2.05 2.41 0.81
CA VAL A 27 -1.89 2.47 -0.65
C VAL A 27 -2.61 1.27 -1.26
N LEU A 28 -3.64 1.53 -2.05
CA LEU A 28 -4.52 0.53 -2.65
C LEU A 28 -4.17 0.36 -4.13
N VAL A 29 -3.88 -0.87 -4.55
CA VAL A 29 -3.47 -1.22 -5.92
C VAL A 29 -4.50 -2.17 -6.51
N HIS A 30 -5.13 -1.75 -7.63
CA HIS A 30 -6.19 -2.51 -8.30
C HIS A 30 -5.64 -3.67 -9.14
N GLY A 31 -6.48 -4.66 -9.45
CA GLY A 31 -6.13 -5.78 -10.33
C GLY A 31 -6.11 -5.42 -11.82
N ALA A 32 -5.69 -6.36 -12.66
CA ALA A 32 -5.95 -6.30 -14.09
C ALA A 32 -7.46 -6.22 -14.35
N PHE A 33 -7.88 -5.71 -15.49
CA PHE A 33 -9.30 -5.49 -15.87
C PHE A 33 -10.08 -4.54 -14.95
N ALA A 34 -9.39 -3.76 -14.12
CA ALA A 34 -9.96 -2.80 -13.18
C ALA A 34 -9.18 -1.48 -13.21
N ASP A 35 -9.63 -0.53 -12.43
CA ASP A 35 -8.95 0.74 -12.18
C ASP A 35 -9.06 1.15 -10.71
N GLY A 36 -8.49 2.29 -10.35
CA GLY A 36 -8.49 2.78 -8.97
C GLY A 36 -9.88 2.97 -8.37
N SER A 37 -10.92 3.15 -9.18
CA SER A 37 -12.30 3.33 -8.71
C SER A 37 -12.91 2.05 -8.11
N SER A 38 -12.34 0.88 -8.41
CA SER A 38 -12.74 -0.39 -7.79
C SER A 38 -12.63 -0.37 -6.27
N TRP A 39 -11.80 0.52 -5.73
CA TRP A 39 -11.59 0.70 -4.30
C TRP A 39 -12.51 1.76 -3.65
N ASN A 40 -13.40 2.44 -4.39
CA ASN A 40 -14.17 3.57 -3.87
C ASN A 40 -14.92 3.28 -2.56
N LYS A 41 -15.53 2.10 -2.44
CA LYS A 41 -16.23 1.69 -1.21
C LYS A 41 -15.28 1.50 -0.04
N VAL A 42 -14.11 0.89 -0.29
CA VAL A 42 -13.07 0.67 0.72
C VAL A 42 -12.45 2.00 1.15
N ILE A 43 -12.13 2.88 0.20
CA ILE A 43 -11.62 4.23 0.46
C ILE A 43 -12.54 4.97 1.42
N THR A 44 -13.85 4.98 1.15
CA THR A 44 -14.84 5.65 2.01
C THR A 44 -14.83 5.12 3.44
N LEU A 45 -14.66 3.79 3.61
CA LEU A 45 -14.61 3.18 4.93
C LEU A 45 -13.32 3.51 5.68
N LEU A 46 -12.18 3.46 5.00
CA LEU A 46 -10.88 3.80 5.57
C LEU A 46 -10.80 5.29 5.97
N GLN A 47 -11.34 6.18 5.14
CA GLN A 47 -11.40 7.61 5.44
C GLN A 47 -12.26 7.92 6.68
N LYS A 48 -13.35 7.18 6.91
CA LYS A 48 -14.13 7.27 8.16
C LYS A 48 -13.32 6.89 9.40
N GLN A 49 -12.27 6.10 9.25
CA GLN A 49 -11.30 5.75 10.30
C GLN A 49 -10.10 6.71 10.34
N HIS A 50 -10.20 7.85 9.64
CA HIS A 50 -9.14 8.87 9.55
C HIS A 50 -7.83 8.36 8.91
N ALA A 51 -7.87 7.26 8.16
CA ALA A 51 -6.72 6.79 7.41
C ALA A 51 -6.46 7.69 6.20
N GLU A 52 -5.19 7.99 5.94
CA GLU A 52 -4.77 8.54 4.64
C GLU A 52 -4.78 7.41 3.60
N VAL A 53 -5.46 7.63 2.48
CA VAL A 53 -5.64 6.59 1.45
C VAL A 53 -5.22 7.11 0.09
N ILE A 54 -4.39 6.35 -0.60
CA ILE A 54 -3.97 6.61 -1.98
C ILE A 54 -4.38 5.40 -2.83
N ALA A 55 -5.27 5.60 -3.81
CA ALA A 55 -5.54 4.60 -4.83
C ALA A 55 -4.57 4.81 -6.01
N VAL A 56 -3.87 3.75 -6.38
CA VAL A 56 -2.96 3.75 -7.53
C VAL A 56 -3.77 3.54 -8.79
N GLN A 57 -3.44 4.27 -9.85
CA GLN A 57 -3.87 3.96 -11.20
C GLN A 57 -2.72 3.29 -11.93
N LEU A 58 -2.85 1.99 -12.17
CA LEU A 58 -1.86 1.20 -12.89
C LEU A 58 -1.99 1.44 -14.39
N PRO A 59 -0.88 1.59 -15.14
CA PRO A 59 -0.92 1.64 -16.60
C PRO A 59 -1.25 0.29 -17.25
N LEU A 60 -1.00 -0.83 -16.58
CA LEU A 60 -1.23 -2.20 -17.07
C LEU A 60 -0.49 -2.51 -18.40
N THR A 61 0.64 -1.87 -18.62
CA THR A 61 1.49 -2.05 -19.81
C THR A 61 2.61 -3.05 -19.59
N SER A 62 3.15 -3.08 -18.38
CA SER A 62 4.14 -4.07 -17.93
C SER A 62 4.19 -4.12 -16.40
N LEU A 63 4.75 -5.20 -15.84
CA LEU A 63 5.01 -5.27 -14.39
C LEU A 63 5.88 -4.10 -13.93
N ASN A 64 6.92 -3.75 -14.68
CA ASN A 64 7.82 -2.67 -14.33
C ASN A 64 7.11 -1.31 -14.27
N ASP A 65 6.20 -1.04 -15.19
CA ASP A 65 5.41 0.20 -15.22
C ASP A 65 4.44 0.28 -14.05
N ASP A 66 3.79 -0.83 -13.72
CA ASP A 66 2.86 -0.95 -12.59
C ASP A 66 3.60 -0.80 -11.25
N VAL A 67 4.76 -1.44 -11.11
CA VAL A 67 5.65 -1.27 -9.94
C VAL A 67 6.12 0.18 -9.83
N ALA A 68 6.51 0.82 -10.92
CA ALA A 68 6.93 2.22 -10.91
C ALA A 68 5.78 3.16 -10.51
N ALA A 69 4.55 2.91 -10.99
CA ALA A 69 3.37 3.67 -10.59
C ALA A 69 3.09 3.50 -9.08
N THR A 70 3.19 2.28 -8.57
CA THR A 70 3.00 1.95 -7.16
C THR A 70 4.07 2.62 -6.29
N LYS A 71 5.35 2.57 -6.67
CA LYS A 71 6.44 3.25 -5.96
C LYS A 71 6.25 4.76 -5.92
N ARG A 72 5.73 5.39 -6.97
CA ARG A 72 5.37 6.81 -6.96
C ARG A 72 4.26 7.12 -5.95
N ALA A 73 3.26 6.25 -5.81
CA ALA A 73 2.21 6.40 -4.80
C ALA A 73 2.78 6.25 -3.38
N ILE A 74 3.61 5.24 -3.13
CA ILE A 74 4.34 5.06 -1.87
C ILE A 74 5.16 6.32 -1.55
N ALA A 75 5.85 6.91 -2.55
CA ALA A 75 6.65 8.12 -2.36
C ALA A 75 5.83 9.34 -1.91
N ARG A 76 4.55 9.41 -2.24
CA ARG A 76 3.63 10.50 -1.85
C ARG A 76 2.96 10.26 -0.51
N ALA A 77 2.95 9.02 -0.03
CA ALA A 77 2.34 8.66 1.25
C ALA A 77 3.04 9.34 2.44
N GLN A 78 2.28 9.63 3.48
CA GLN A 78 2.83 10.19 4.73
C GLN A 78 3.09 9.07 5.74
N GLY A 79 4.29 9.04 6.29
CA GLY A 79 4.70 8.07 7.31
C GLY A 79 4.81 6.64 6.79
N ASP A 80 4.44 5.69 7.63
CA ASP A 80 4.48 4.26 7.32
C ASP A 80 3.36 3.88 6.32
N VAL A 81 3.58 2.84 5.53
CA VAL A 81 2.66 2.41 4.47
C VAL A 81 2.17 0.99 4.73
N VAL A 82 0.85 0.82 4.67
CA VAL A 82 0.20 -0.47 4.42
C VAL A 82 -0.11 -0.54 2.94
N LEU A 83 0.52 -1.48 2.23
CA LEU A 83 0.37 -1.65 0.79
C LEU A 83 -0.59 -2.81 0.51
N VAL A 84 -1.69 -2.53 -0.19
CA VAL A 84 -2.78 -3.48 -0.44
C VAL A 84 -2.88 -3.76 -1.92
N GLY A 85 -2.88 -5.02 -2.33
CA GLY A 85 -3.01 -5.43 -3.71
C GLY A 85 -4.15 -6.43 -3.92
N HIS A 86 -4.94 -6.23 -4.98
CA HIS A 86 -5.99 -7.14 -5.42
C HIS A 86 -5.56 -7.89 -6.69
N SER A 87 -5.79 -9.21 -6.75
CA SER A 87 -5.57 -10.01 -7.96
C SER A 87 -4.14 -9.88 -8.52
N TRP A 88 -3.97 -9.42 -9.77
CA TRP A 88 -2.69 -9.12 -10.42
C TRP A 88 -1.76 -8.28 -9.56
N SER A 89 -2.29 -7.28 -8.87
CA SER A 89 -1.43 -6.39 -8.09
C SER A 89 -0.82 -7.03 -6.85
N GLY A 90 -1.16 -8.26 -6.51
CA GLY A 90 -0.38 -9.02 -5.55
C GLY A 90 1.08 -9.19 -6.01
N THR A 91 1.31 -9.51 -7.29
CA THR A 91 2.65 -9.54 -7.89
C THR A 91 3.32 -8.15 -7.85
N VAL A 92 2.56 -7.11 -8.15
CA VAL A 92 3.06 -5.71 -8.13
C VAL A 92 3.50 -5.30 -6.74
N ILE A 93 2.70 -5.59 -5.70
CA ILE A 93 3.03 -5.21 -4.31
C ILE A 93 4.14 -6.07 -3.73
N SER A 94 4.30 -7.32 -4.16
CA SER A 94 5.45 -8.17 -3.76
C SER A 94 6.77 -7.52 -4.19
N GLU A 95 6.81 -6.92 -5.38
CA GLU A 95 7.98 -6.25 -5.92
C GLU A 95 8.15 -4.81 -5.36
N ALA A 96 7.07 -4.03 -5.28
CA ALA A 96 7.11 -2.66 -4.77
C ALA A 96 7.29 -2.58 -3.25
N GLY A 97 6.96 -3.65 -2.52
CA GLY A 97 6.94 -3.71 -1.07
C GLY A 97 8.31 -3.71 -0.38
N ASN A 98 9.40 -3.76 -1.15
CA ASN A 98 10.77 -3.64 -0.63
C ASN A 98 11.14 -2.19 -0.21
N ASP A 99 10.24 -1.22 -0.35
CA ASP A 99 10.44 0.15 0.16
C ASP A 99 10.43 0.16 1.69
N ALA A 100 11.40 0.82 2.30
CA ALA A 100 11.58 0.85 3.76
C ALA A 100 10.37 1.41 4.53
N ARG A 101 9.51 2.19 3.88
CA ARG A 101 8.28 2.73 4.47
C ARG A 101 7.13 1.73 4.47
N VAL A 102 7.19 0.69 3.65
CA VAL A 102 6.17 -0.35 3.63
C VAL A 102 6.36 -1.26 4.85
N LYS A 103 5.39 -1.24 5.74
CA LYS A 103 5.40 -2.05 6.98
C LYS A 103 4.52 -3.28 6.89
N SER A 104 3.57 -3.31 5.96
CA SER A 104 2.69 -4.45 5.77
C SER A 104 2.26 -4.57 4.31
N LEU A 105 2.16 -5.81 3.84
CA LEU A 105 1.55 -6.18 2.57
C LEU A 105 0.22 -6.89 2.85
N VAL A 106 -0.84 -6.47 2.17
CA VAL A 106 -2.16 -7.08 2.29
C VAL A 106 -2.58 -7.60 0.91
N TYR A 107 -2.76 -8.89 0.81
CA TYR A 107 -3.17 -9.58 -0.41
C TYR A 107 -4.66 -9.86 -0.37
N VAL A 108 -5.44 -9.24 -1.27
CA VAL A 108 -6.90 -9.40 -1.36
C VAL A 108 -7.19 -10.25 -2.59
N ALA A 109 -7.49 -11.54 -2.40
CA ALA A 109 -7.70 -12.49 -3.51
C ALA A 109 -6.63 -12.30 -4.62
N ALA A 110 -5.35 -12.29 -4.23
CA ALA A 110 -4.26 -11.82 -5.04
C ALA A 110 -3.16 -12.88 -5.21
N PHE A 111 -2.39 -12.76 -6.28
CA PHE A 111 -1.20 -13.57 -6.48
C PHE A 111 -0.11 -13.17 -5.47
N ALA A 112 0.61 -14.14 -4.94
CA ALA A 112 1.73 -13.93 -4.01
C ALA A 112 2.93 -14.77 -4.46
N PRO A 113 3.59 -14.38 -5.57
CA PRO A 113 4.72 -15.14 -6.09
C PRO A 113 5.94 -15.01 -5.18
N ASP A 114 6.74 -16.08 -5.15
CA ASP A 114 8.07 -16.07 -4.56
C ASP A 114 9.06 -15.26 -5.42
N ALA A 115 10.23 -14.97 -4.85
CA ALA A 115 11.30 -14.29 -5.57
C ALA A 115 11.69 -15.06 -6.85
N GLY A 116 11.62 -14.38 -7.98
CA GLY A 116 11.91 -14.96 -9.30
C GLY A 116 10.77 -15.78 -9.93
N GLN A 117 9.64 -15.94 -9.25
CA GLN A 117 8.46 -16.62 -9.78
C GLN A 117 7.56 -15.63 -10.51
N SER A 118 7.13 -15.99 -11.71
CA SER A 118 6.12 -15.20 -12.42
C SER A 118 4.70 -15.54 -11.95
N THR A 119 3.77 -14.63 -12.20
CA THR A 119 2.33 -14.88 -11.98
C THR A 119 1.83 -16.08 -12.79
N ALA A 120 2.36 -16.28 -14.01
CA ALA A 120 2.00 -17.41 -14.86
C ALA A 120 2.48 -18.75 -14.28
N ASP A 121 3.71 -18.79 -13.73
CA ASP A 121 4.23 -19.99 -13.07
C ASP A 121 3.39 -20.35 -11.85
N LEU A 122 3.04 -19.35 -11.04
CA LEU A 122 2.18 -19.53 -9.87
C LEU A 122 0.80 -20.04 -10.27
N ALA A 123 0.17 -19.41 -11.27
CA ALA A 123 -1.14 -19.81 -11.77
C ALA A 123 -1.13 -21.24 -12.37
N GLY A 124 -0.05 -21.60 -13.08
CA GLY A 124 0.12 -22.92 -13.68
C GLY A 124 0.27 -24.06 -12.67
N SER A 125 0.56 -23.73 -11.41
CA SER A 125 0.68 -24.70 -10.31
C SER A 125 -0.67 -25.19 -9.75
N TYR A 126 -1.79 -24.58 -10.18
CA TYR A 126 -3.12 -24.86 -9.67
C TYR A 126 -4.11 -25.11 -10.82
N PRO A 127 -5.22 -25.83 -10.59
CA PRO A 127 -6.30 -25.95 -11.58
C PRO A 127 -6.80 -24.56 -12.00
N ALA A 128 -6.95 -24.37 -13.32
CA ALA A 128 -7.45 -23.10 -13.84
C ALA A 128 -8.87 -22.82 -13.30
N PRO A 129 -9.14 -21.64 -12.73
CA PRO A 129 -10.47 -21.29 -12.27
C PRO A 129 -11.42 -21.16 -13.48
N PRO A 130 -12.73 -21.48 -13.32
CA PRO A 130 -13.69 -21.45 -14.43
C PRO A 130 -13.73 -20.11 -15.20
N GLY A 131 -13.50 -18.99 -14.51
CA GLY A 131 -13.45 -17.66 -15.12
C GLY A 131 -12.30 -17.45 -16.10
N SER A 132 -11.24 -18.28 -16.04
CA SER A 132 -10.10 -18.17 -16.97
C SER A 132 -10.47 -18.43 -18.42
N ALA A 133 -11.54 -19.20 -18.66
CA ALA A 133 -12.04 -19.49 -20.02
C ALA A 133 -12.59 -18.25 -20.74
N GLY A 134 -12.93 -17.18 -19.99
CA GLY A 134 -13.40 -15.92 -20.56
C GLY A 134 -12.27 -14.93 -20.89
N ILE A 135 -11.02 -15.25 -20.54
CA ILE A 135 -9.88 -14.37 -20.82
C ILE A 135 -9.30 -14.72 -22.19
N ALA A 136 -9.30 -13.76 -23.09
CA ALA A 136 -8.69 -13.88 -24.40
C ALA A 136 -7.44 -13.01 -24.51
N LYS A 137 -6.62 -13.27 -25.55
CA LYS A 137 -5.37 -12.56 -25.77
C LYS A 137 -5.36 -11.95 -27.18
N THR A 138 -5.01 -10.68 -27.26
CA THR A 138 -4.80 -9.98 -28.53
C THR A 138 -3.50 -10.44 -29.22
N ALA A 139 -3.36 -10.15 -30.51
CA ALA A 139 -2.16 -10.51 -31.28
C ALA A 139 -0.88 -9.84 -30.73
N ASP A 140 -1.00 -8.65 -30.14
CA ASP A 140 0.08 -7.90 -29.50
C ASP A 140 0.27 -8.25 -28.02
N GLY A 141 -0.49 -9.22 -27.50
CA GLY A 141 -0.23 -9.84 -26.21
C GLY A 141 -1.04 -9.33 -25.03
N TYR A 142 -1.93 -8.38 -25.22
CA TYR A 142 -2.83 -7.92 -24.15
C TYR A 142 -3.95 -8.93 -23.86
N LEU A 143 -4.40 -8.97 -22.60
CA LEU A 143 -5.52 -9.78 -22.16
C LEU A 143 -6.81 -8.94 -22.12
N TYR A 144 -7.95 -9.53 -22.48
CA TYR A 144 -9.27 -8.87 -22.43
C TYR A 144 -10.36 -9.84 -22.07
#